data_d891749d85ce620a1de468443871f0ea
#
_entry.id   d891749d85ce620a1de468443871f0ea
#
_cell.length_a   1.000
_cell.length_b   1.000
_cell.length_c   1.000
_cell.angle_alpha   90.00
_cell.angle_beta   90.00
_cell.angle_gamma   90.00
#
_symmetry.space_group_name_H-M   'P 1'
#
loop_
_entity.id
_entity.type
_entity.pdbx_description
1 polymer ?
#
loop_
_entity_poly.entity_id
_entity_poly.type
_entity_poly.pdbx_seq_one_letter_code
_entity_poly.pdbx_strand_id
1 'polypeptide(L)'
;MERIAFFDAKPYDRIYFDKLNRDFELVYFESRLRPESVKLAEGCRAVCAFVNDDIGASTVRSLADIGVEMIAMRCAGYNNVALKEAAGKLRVVRVPAYSPYAVAEHAMGMILMLNRKLHKAYIRTRDFNFSLNGLIGFDLHGKTAGVIGTGKIGRSFIDICRGFGMEVIANDPFPAEGSGIDYVSREELFRRSDIISLHCPLTEDTRYIINEHALSLMKPDTLIVNTSRGKLIDSEALLNALNEKRIGGAALDVYEEETGLFFEDNSDRIVTDETLSLLVSRPNVLITSHQAFLTREALRSIAETTLQSLGDFFAGRELKYEIRWDKNE
;
A
#
# COMPACT_ATOMS: atom_id res chain seq x y z
N MET A 1 18.71 -5.32 -28.56
CA MET A 1 17.74 -5.45 -27.45
C MET A 1 17.87 -4.20 -26.62
N GLU A 2 16.76 -3.52 -26.35
CA GLU A 2 16.77 -2.28 -25.55
C GLU A 2 17.12 -2.59 -24.10
N ARG A 3 17.95 -1.75 -23.47
CA ARG A 3 18.40 -1.93 -22.09
C ARG A 3 17.53 -1.12 -21.14
N ILE A 4 17.08 -1.78 -20.08
CA ILE A 4 16.22 -1.18 -19.04
C ILE A 4 16.94 -1.28 -17.69
N ALA A 5 17.18 -0.15 -17.04
CA ALA A 5 17.72 -0.13 -15.69
C ALA A 5 16.59 -0.42 -14.69
N PHE A 6 16.70 -1.52 -13.96
CA PHE A 6 15.68 -1.97 -13.01
C PHE A 6 16.18 -1.74 -11.58
N PHE A 7 15.66 -0.71 -10.91
CA PHE A 7 16.09 -0.31 -9.57
C PHE A 7 15.27 -0.95 -8.47
N ASP A 8 15.83 -1.01 -7.26
CA ASP A 8 15.25 -1.62 -6.05
C ASP A 8 14.72 -3.04 -6.34
N ALA A 9 15.48 -3.80 -7.12
CA ALA A 9 15.09 -5.13 -7.57
C ALA A 9 15.09 -6.12 -6.41
N LYS A 10 13.96 -6.77 -6.19
CA LYS A 10 13.81 -7.83 -5.17
C LYS A 10 13.82 -9.21 -5.84
N PRO A 11 14.16 -10.28 -5.12
CA PRO A 11 14.18 -11.65 -5.69
C PRO A 11 12.84 -12.04 -6.33
N TYR A 12 11.70 -11.62 -5.76
CA TYR A 12 10.38 -11.91 -6.33
C TYR A 12 10.12 -11.19 -7.65
N ASP A 13 10.72 -10.01 -7.91
CA ASP A 13 10.60 -9.32 -9.20
C ASP A 13 11.21 -10.17 -10.31
N ARG A 14 12.44 -10.67 -10.10
CA ARG A 14 13.15 -11.48 -11.08
C ARG A 14 12.37 -12.72 -11.51
N ILE A 15 11.67 -13.39 -10.57
CA ILE A 15 10.88 -14.59 -10.86
C ILE A 15 9.85 -14.35 -11.98
N TYR A 16 9.19 -13.19 -11.96
CA TYR A 16 8.13 -12.89 -12.92
C TYR A 16 8.65 -12.12 -14.14
N PHE A 17 9.52 -11.13 -13.94
CA PHE A 17 10.06 -10.35 -15.04
C PHE A 17 10.93 -11.20 -15.97
N ASP A 18 11.85 -12.03 -15.46
CA ASP A 18 12.68 -12.91 -16.30
C ASP A 18 11.85 -13.97 -17.03
N LYS A 19 10.79 -14.48 -16.38
CA LYS A 19 9.89 -15.46 -16.99
C LYS A 19 9.08 -14.88 -18.14
N LEU A 20 8.66 -13.64 -18.05
CA LEU A 20 7.73 -12.99 -18.99
C LEU A 20 8.44 -12.13 -20.03
N ASN A 21 9.62 -11.61 -19.72
CA ASN A 21 10.41 -10.78 -20.62
C ASN A 21 10.94 -11.59 -21.80
N ARG A 22 10.83 -11.03 -23.02
CA ARG A 22 11.39 -11.59 -24.26
C ARG A 22 12.16 -10.55 -25.08
N ASP A 23 11.95 -9.28 -24.82
CA ASP A 23 12.27 -8.19 -25.74
C ASP A 23 13.33 -7.23 -25.21
N PHE A 24 13.66 -7.31 -23.90
CA PHE A 24 14.52 -6.34 -23.23
C PHE A 24 15.72 -7.01 -22.53
N GLU A 25 16.81 -6.27 -22.42
CA GLU A 25 17.89 -6.55 -21.49
C GLU A 25 17.58 -5.85 -20.16
N LEU A 26 17.11 -6.59 -19.15
CA LEU A 26 16.84 -6.05 -17.83
C LEU A 26 18.11 -6.04 -16.97
N VAL A 27 18.63 -4.84 -16.67
CA VAL A 27 19.80 -4.66 -15.83
C VAL A 27 19.34 -4.37 -14.40
N TYR A 28 19.42 -5.36 -13.54
CA TYR A 28 18.90 -5.30 -12.18
C TYR A 28 19.89 -4.68 -11.19
N PHE A 29 19.44 -3.68 -10.45
CA PHE A 29 20.14 -3.05 -9.35
C PHE A 29 19.34 -3.25 -8.05
N GLU A 30 19.97 -3.76 -7.00
CA GLU A 30 19.37 -3.86 -5.67
C GLU A 30 19.26 -2.50 -4.99
N SER A 31 20.11 -1.54 -5.42
CA SER A 31 20.04 -0.16 -4.94
C SER A 31 18.79 0.54 -5.45
N ARG A 32 18.25 1.43 -4.62
CA ARG A 32 17.16 2.33 -4.99
C ARG A 32 17.63 3.37 -6.00
N LEU A 33 16.69 3.82 -6.85
CA LEU A 33 16.88 4.98 -7.69
C LEU A 33 16.83 6.23 -6.82
N ARG A 34 17.90 7.03 -6.89
CA ARG A 34 18.05 8.31 -6.22
C ARG A 34 19.13 9.12 -6.95
N PRO A 35 19.31 10.43 -6.65
CA PRO A 35 20.27 11.27 -7.38
C PRO A 35 21.67 10.64 -7.52
N GLU A 36 22.15 9.97 -6.46
CA GLU A 36 23.50 9.39 -6.43
C GLU A 36 23.62 8.12 -7.29
N SER A 37 22.52 7.39 -7.51
CA SER A 37 22.50 6.14 -8.26
C SER A 37 22.08 6.27 -9.73
N VAL A 38 21.68 7.46 -10.19
CA VAL A 38 21.24 7.71 -11.57
C VAL A 38 22.24 7.22 -12.61
N LYS A 39 23.55 7.36 -12.34
CA LYS A 39 24.61 6.92 -13.26
C LYS A 39 24.57 5.43 -13.60
N LEU A 40 23.94 4.61 -12.78
CA LEU A 40 23.75 3.18 -13.07
C LEU A 40 22.82 2.95 -14.26
N ALA A 41 22.02 3.94 -14.64
CA ALA A 41 21.13 3.90 -15.80
C ALA A 41 21.80 4.40 -17.10
N GLU A 42 23.10 4.74 -17.10
CA GLU A 42 23.80 5.15 -18.31
C GLU A 42 23.71 4.06 -19.41
N GLY A 43 23.33 4.49 -20.61
CA GLY A 43 23.09 3.61 -21.75
C GLY A 43 21.75 2.86 -21.73
N CYS A 44 20.87 3.14 -20.77
CA CYS A 44 19.49 2.66 -20.75
C CYS A 44 18.54 3.78 -21.20
N ARG A 45 17.56 3.48 -22.07
CA ARG A 45 16.55 4.44 -22.52
C ARG A 45 15.31 4.46 -21.61
N ALA A 46 15.15 3.46 -20.76
CA ALA A 46 14.09 3.43 -19.78
C ALA A 46 14.59 2.93 -18.43
N VAL A 47 13.92 3.36 -17.36
CA VAL A 47 14.12 2.85 -16.00
C VAL A 47 12.84 2.22 -15.50
N CYS A 48 12.96 1.08 -14.79
CA CYS A 48 11.87 0.49 -14.01
C CYS A 48 12.11 0.82 -12.53
N ALA A 49 11.13 1.46 -11.90
CA ALA A 49 11.24 1.99 -10.56
C ALA A 49 10.08 1.56 -9.66
N PHE A 50 10.23 1.73 -8.36
CA PHE A 50 9.26 1.33 -7.33
C PHE A 50 8.85 2.49 -6.43
N VAL A 51 7.87 2.26 -5.54
CA VAL A 51 7.27 3.28 -4.67
C VAL A 51 8.26 3.94 -3.71
N ASN A 52 9.36 3.26 -3.38
CA ASN A 52 10.38 3.75 -2.44
C ASN A 52 11.59 4.40 -3.10
N ASP A 53 11.62 4.46 -4.43
CA ASP A 53 12.64 5.19 -5.15
C ASP A 53 12.45 6.71 -4.96
N ASP A 54 13.53 7.47 -4.88
CA ASP A 54 13.49 8.92 -4.89
C ASP A 54 13.54 9.43 -6.34
N ILE A 55 12.38 9.70 -6.89
CA ILE A 55 12.21 10.22 -8.25
C ILE A 55 11.80 11.70 -8.18
N GLY A 56 12.45 12.42 -7.27
CA GLY A 56 12.32 13.86 -7.12
C GLY A 56 12.86 14.63 -8.33
N ALA A 57 12.72 15.96 -8.30
CA ALA A 57 13.09 16.81 -9.42
C ALA A 57 14.56 16.68 -9.88
N SER A 58 15.50 16.47 -8.94
CA SER A 58 16.92 16.25 -9.26
C SER A 58 17.14 14.94 -10.00
N THR A 59 16.54 13.85 -9.54
CA THR A 59 16.62 12.53 -10.18
C THR A 59 16.04 12.56 -11.59
N VAL A 60 14.86 13.17 -11.75
CA VAL A 60 14.22 13.33 -13.07
C VAL A 60 15.12 14.08 -14.05
N ARG A 61 15.71 15.21 -13.65
CA ARG A 61 16.66 15.96 -14.51
C ARG A 61 17.86 15.11 -14.89
N SER A 62 18.50 14.50 -13.89
CA SER A 62 19.69 13.68 -14.14
C SER A 62 19.42 12.48 -15.03
N LEU A 63 18.24 11.84 -14.92
CA LEU A 63 17.82 10.76 -15.83
C LEU A 63 17.69 11.27 -17.27
N ALA A 64 17.05 12.45 -17.47
CA ALA A 64 16.92 13.05 -18.79
C ALA A 64 18.29 13.42 -19.39
N ASP A 65 19.20 13.96 -18.57
CA ASP A 65 20.55 14.39 -19.00
C ASP A 65 21.40 13.21 -19.50
N ILE A 66 21.20 12.00 -18.97
CA ILE A 66 21.90 10.78 -19.42
C ILE A 66 21.16 10.02 -20.54
N GLY A 67 20.07 10.58 -21.07
CA GLY A 67 19.35 10.05 -22.22
C GLY A 67 18.26 9.02 -21.89
N VAL A 68 17.82 8.91 -20.62
CA VAL A 68 16.60 8.16 -20.27
C VAL A 68 15.40 8.93 -20.81
N GLU A 69 14.43 8.21 -21.39
CA GLU A 69 13.24 8.76 -22.01
C GLU A 69 11.94 8.33 -21.29
N MET A 70 12.01 7.26 -20.49
CA MET A 70 10.83 6.69 -19.82
C MET A 70 11.13 6.22 -18.41
N ILE A 71 10.18 6.46 -17.50
CA ILE A 71 10.10 5.88 -16.16
C ILE A 71 8.87 4.95 -16.12
N ALA A 72 9.09 3.65 -15.91
CA ALA A 72 8.05 2.66 -15.72
C ALA A 72 7.94 2.32 -14.24
N MET A 73 6.90 2.86 -13.58
CA MET A 73 6.59 2.51 -12.19
C MET A 73 5.94 1.13 -12.14
N ARG A 74 6.58 0.14 -11.49
CA ARG A 74 6.01 -1.21 -11.29
C ARG A 74 5.06 -1.28 -10.09
N CYS A 75 4.33 -0.19 -9.84
CA CYS A 75 3.36 -0.05 -8.75
C CYS A 75 2.23 0.92 -9.13
N ALA A 76 1.19 0.98 -8.32
CA ALA A 76 0.06 1.87 -8.55
C ALA A 76 0.32 3.30 -8.06
N GLY A 77 1.07 3.44 -6.94
CA GLY A 77 1.44 4.73 -6.37
C GLY A 77 2.56 5.42 -7.15
N TYR A 78 2.51 6.73 -7.23
CA TYR A 78 3.49 7.56 -7.93
C TYR A 78 3.76 8.90 -7.22
N ASN A 79 3.42 9.01 -5.95
CA ASN A 79 3.60 10.22 -5.15
C ASN A 79 5.08 10.62 -4.98
N ASN A 80 5.99 9.66 -5.21
CA ASN A 80 7.43 9.84 -5.19
C ASN A 80 8.01 10.38 -6.53
N VAL A 81 7.16 10.60 -7.55
CA VAL A 81 7.60 11.09 -8.87
C VAL A 81 7.31 12.57 -9.04
N ALA A 82 8.33 13.38 -9.35
CA ALA A 82 8.18 14.78 -9.67
C ALA A 82 7.60 14.97 -11.09
N LEU A 83 6.30 14.74 -11.26
CA LEU A 83 5.62 14.77 -12.57
C LEU A 83 5.77 16.10 -13.29
N LYS A 84 5.75 17.22 -12.57
CA LYS A 84 5.95 18.55 -13.13
C LYS A 84 7.32 18.67 -13.82
N GLU A 85 8.36 18.12 -13.22
CA GLU A 85 9.71 18.13 -13.78
C GLU A 85 9.87 17.14 -14.94
N ALA A 86 9.16 16.02 -14.90
CA ALA A 86 9.15 15.01 -15.97
C ALA A 86 8.41 15.49 -17.23
N ALA A 87 7.48 16.44 -17.08
CA ALA A 87 6.66 16.92 -18.18
C ALA A 87 7.51 17.44 -19.36
N GLY A 88 7.29 16.87 -20.55
CA GLY A 88 8.03 17.20 -21.76
C GLY A 88 9.46 16.66 -21.85
N LYS A 89 9.95 15.96 -20.82
CA LYS A 89 11.29 15.34 -20.79
C LYS A 89 11.22 13.82 -20.77
N LEU A 90 10.43 13.27 -19.86
CA LEU A 90 10.29 11.83 -19.63
C LEU A 90 8.83 11.42 -19.71
N ARG A 91 8.57 10.25 -20.30
CA ARG A 91 7.26 9.60 -20.22
C ARG A 91 7.20 8.82 -18.88
N VAL A 92 6.12 8.94 -18.16
CA VAL A 92 5.92 8.21 -16.90
C VAL A 92 4.71 7.32 -17.02
N VAL A 93 4.89 6.02 -16.79
CA VAL A 93 3.79 5.04 -16.75
C VAL A 93 3.74 4.35 -15.40
N ARG A 94 2.57 3.78 -15.06
CA ARG A 94 2.39 3.00 -13.84
C ARG A 94 1.61 1.71 -14.08
N VAL A 95 1.55 0.86 -13.07
CA VAL A 95 0.60 -0.25 -13.02
C VAL A 95 -0.63 0.19 -12.21
N PRO A 96 -1.73 0.60 -12.85
CA PRO A 96 -2.85 1.23 -12.14
C PRO A 96 -3.66 0.26 -11.28
N ALA A 97 -3.61 -1.04 -11.62
CA ALA A 97 -4.28 -2.11 -10.90
C ALA A 97 -3.58 -3.44 -11.22
N TYR A 98 -3.46 -4.30 -10.22
CA TYR A 98 -2.87 -5.64 -10.38
C TYR A 98 -3.83 -6.73 -9.85
N SER A 99 -4.11 -6.80 -8.55
CA SER A 99 -5.10 -7.71 -7.97
C SER A 99 -5.83 -7.01 -6.82
N PRO A 100 -7.09 -6.60 -7.01
CA PRO A 100 -7.86 -6.02 -5.90
C PRO A 100 -8.10 -7.03 -4.78
N TYR A 101 -8.16 -8.32 -5.12
CA TYR A 101 -8.35 -9.40 -4.16
C TYR A 101 -7.15 -9.55 -3.23
N ALA A 102 -5.92 -9.46 -3.74
CA ALA A 102 -4.71 -9.55 -2.93
C ALA A 102 -4.75 -8.62 -1.72
N VAL A 103 -5.07 -7.34 -1.95
CA VAL A 103 -5.12 -6.32 -0.88
C VAL A 103 -6.34 -6.53 0.03
N ALA A 104 -7.50 -6.85 -0.53
CA ALA A 104 -8.72 -7.08 0.24
C ALA A 104 -8.61 -8.33 1.16
N GLU A 105 -8.06 -9.41 0.64
CA GLU A 105 -7.82 -10.65 1.41
C GLU A 105 -6.76 -10.44 2.49
N HIS A 106 -5.69 -9.69 2.19
CA HIS A 106 -4.67 -9.32 3.18
C HIS A 106 -5.28 -8.51 4.32
N ALA A 107 -6.11 -7.50 4.02
CA ALA A 107 -6.80 -6.70 5.03
C ALA A 107 -7.67 -7.58 5.94
N MET A 108 -8.45 -8.51 5.38
CA MET A 108 -9.24 -9.45 6.17
C MET A 108 -8.34 -10.41 6.97
N GLY A 109 -7.24 -10.88 6.38
CA GLY A 109 -6.26 -11.71 7.08
C GLY A 109 -5.66 -11.02 8.30
N MET A 110 -5.33 -9.72 8.18
CA MET A 110 -4.85 -8.91 9.30
C MET A 110 -5.91 -8.73 10.40
N ILE A 111 -7.18 -8.51 10.02
CA ILE A 111 -8.31 -8.44 10.96
C ILE A 111 -8.42 -9.73 11.76
N LEU A 112 -8.45 -10.87 11.07
CA LEU A 112 -8.56 -12.18 11.72
C LEU A 112 -7.36 -12.47 12.62
N MET A 113 -6.15 -12.14 12.17
CA MET A 113 -4.93 -12.32 12.94
C MET A 113 -4.96 -11.48 14.23
N LEU A 114 -5.36 -10.20 14.13
CA LEU A 114 -5.43 -9.27 15.25
C LEU A 114 -6.55 -9.67 16.22
N ASN A 115 -7.78 -9.89 15.74
CA ASN A 115 -8.95 -10.25 16.54
C ASN A 115 -8.76 -11.61 17.24
N ARG A 116 -8.42 -12.64 16.47
CA ARG A 116 -8.29 -14.02 17.00
C ARG A 116 -6.91 -14.28 17.62
N LYS A 117 -6.00 -13.28 17.59
CA LYS A 117 -4.64 -13.35 18.17
C LYS A 117 -3.83 -14.56 17.68
N LEU A 118 -4.02 -14.95 16.40
CA LEU A 118 -3.45 -16.15 15.80
C LEU A 118 -1.91 -16.15 15.88
N HIS A 119 -1.28 -14.99 15.64
CA HIS A 119 0.17 -14.82 15.76
C HIS A 119 0.69 -15.13 17.18
N LYS A 120 -0.04 -14.72 18.22
CA LYS A 120 0.34 -15.00 19.62
C LYS A 120 0.13 -16.46 19.96
N ALA A 121 -0.99 -17.04 19.54
CA ALA A 121 -1.29 -18.45 19.74
C ALA A 121 -0.24 -19.33 19.08
N TYR A 122 0.15 -19.02 17.83
CA TYR A 122 1.19 -19.73 17.09
C TYR A 122 2.53 -19.71 17.80
N ILE A 123 3.00 -18.52 18.24
CA ILE A 123 4.27 -18.40 18.97
C ILE A 123 4.24 -19.20 20.28
N ARG A 124 3.17 -19.08 21.09
CA ARG A 124 3.04 -19.79 22.37
C ARG A 124 3.08 -21.30 22.22
N THR A 125 2.39 -21.87 21.24
CA THR A 125 2.36 -23.32 21.04
C THR A 125 3.72 -23.88 20.65
N ARG A 126 4.59 -23.09 20.00
CA ARG A 126 5.98 -23.49 19.71
C ARG A 126 6.82 -23.64 20.98
N ASP A 127 6.47 -22.89 22.04
CA ASP A 127 7.09 -22.99 23.36
C ASP A 127 6.29 -23.89 24.30
N PHE A 128 5.46 -24.79 23.79
CA PHE A 128 4.59 -25.70 24.54
C PHE A 128 3.64 -25.00 25.54
N ASN A 129 3.38 -23.71 25.36
CA ASN A 129 2.40 -22.97 26.16
C ASN A 129 1.02 -23.04 25.47
N PHE A 130 0.16 -23.91 25.96
CA PHE A 130 -1.20 -24.13 25.46
C PHE A 130 -2.28 -23.34 26.22
N SER A 131 -1.89 -22.37 27.06
CA SER A 131 -2.84 -21.53 27.79
C SER A 131 -3.64 -20.64 26.84
N LEU A 132 -4.97 -20.58 27.07
CA LEU A 132 -5.87 -19.71 26.32
C LEU A 132 -5.99 -18.29 26.90
N ASN A 133 -5.33 -18.01 28.03
CA ASN A 133 -5.41 -16.70 28.69
C ASN A 133 -4.95 -15.57 27.76
N GLY A 134 -5.80 -14.54 27.63
CA GLY A 134 -5.54 -13.37 26.79
C GLY A 134 -5.70 -13.63 25.27
N LEU A 135 -6.29 -14.76 24.83
CA LEU A 135 -6.55 -15.06 23.42
C LEU A 135 -8.03 -14.85 23.02
N ILE A 136 -8.86 -14.30 23.90
CA ILE A 136 -10.27 -14.02 23.61
C ILE A 136 -10.36 -13.02 22.45
N GLY A 137 -11.14 -13.36 21.43
CA GLY A 137 -11.57 -12.50 20.33
C GLY A 137 -13.08 -12.37 20.28
N PHE A 138 -13.63 -11.78 19.23
CA PHE A 138 -15.07 -11.67 18.99
C PHE A 138 -15.44 -12.23 17.61
N ASP A 139 -16.74 -12.55 17.43
CA ASP A 139 -17.25 -13.00 16.14
C ASP A 139 -17.45 -11.82 15.20
N LEU A 140 -17.07 -11.96 13.93
CA LEU A 140 -17.31 -10.94 12.91
C LEU A 140 -18.77 -10.93 12.44
N HIS A 141 -19.45 -12.08 12.52
CA HIS A 141 -20.85 -12.21 12.16
C HIS A 141 -21.72 -11.22 12.97
N GLY A 142 -22.56 -10.46 12.28
CA GLY A 142 -23.42 -9.43 12.90
C GLY A 142 -22.70 -8.16 13.33
N LYS A 143 -21.38 -8.03 13.07
CA LYS A 143 -20.63 -6.78 13.30
C LYS A 143 -20.72 -5.85 12.11
N THR A 144 -20.49 -4.56 12.33
CA THR A 144 -20.49 -3.55 11.28
C THR A 144 -19.09 -3.26 10.78
N ALA A 145 -18.86 -3.45 9.46
CA ALA A 145 -17.68 -3.02 8.77
C ALA A 145 -17.90 -1.64 8.11
N GLY A 146 -17.12 -0.64 8.49
CA GLY A 146 -17.05 0.66 7.85
C GLY A 146 -15.93 0.69 6.83
N VAL A 147 -16.25 0.95 5.57
CA VAL A 147 -15.32 0.95 4.47
C VAL A 147 -15.15 2.36 3.90
N ILE A 148 -13.94 2.91 3.98
CA ILE A 148 -13.62 4.22 3.42
C ILE A 148 -12.93 4.03 2.06
N GLY A 149 -13.64 4.39 0.99
CA GLY A 149 -13.24 4.14 -0.39
C GLY A 149 -13.84 2.86 -0.95
N THR A 150 -14.71 2.99 -1.96
CA THR A 150 -15.43 1.88 -2.62
C THR A 150 -14.97 1.65 -4.05
N GLY A 151 -13.69 1.88 -4.32
CA GLY A 151 -13.02 1.48 -5.55
C GLY A 151 -12.97 -0.06 -5.70
N LYS A 152 -12.17 -0.56 -6.62
CA LYS A 152 -12.08 -2.01 -6.89
C LYS A 152 -11.70 -2.81 -5.63
N ILE A 153 -10.71 -2.35 -4.85
CA ILE A 153 -10.25 -3.02 -3.63
C ILE A 153 -11.33 -2.96 -2.55
N GLY A 154 -11.89 -1.77 -2.29
CA GLY A 154 -12.93 -1.59 -1.27
C GLY A 154 -14.15 -2.46 -1.54
N ARG A 155 -14.59 -2.60 -2.79
CA ARG A 155 -15.70 -3.49 -3.16
C ARG A 155 -15.36 -4.96 -2.94
N SER A 156 -14.16 -5.40 -3.32
CA SER A 156 -13.72 -6.79 -3.02
C SER A 156 -13.69 -7.04 -1.51
N PHE A 157 -13.26 -6.07 -0.70
CA PHE A 157 -13.29 -6.17 0.75
C PHE A 157 -14.72 -6.21 1.32
N ILE A 158 -15.64 -5.40 0.76
CA ILE A 158 -17.08 -5.43 1.10
C ILE A 158 -17.68 -6.82 0.88
N ASP A 159 -17.37 -7.44 -0.27
CA ASP A 159 -17.87 -8.77 -0.58
C ASP A 159 -17.34 -9.83 0.40
N ILE A 160 -16.07 -9.72 0.80
CA ILE A 160 -15.49 -10.57 1.84
C ILE A 160 -16.22 -10.35 3.18
N CYS A 161 -16.44 -9.10 3.60
CA CYS A 161 -17.17 -8.79 4.84
C CYS A 161 -18.59 -9.38 4.83
N ARG A 162 -19.30 -9.24 3.72
CA ARG A 162 -20.63 -9.85 3.55
C ARG A 162 -20.59 -11.37 3.65
N GLY A 163 -19.53 -12.01 3.10
CA GLY A 163 -19.29 -13.45 3.27
C GLY A 163 -19.09 -13.89 4.72
N PHE A 164 -18.61 -13.02 5.59
CA PHE A 164 -18.53 -13.23 7.04
C PHE A 164 -19.85 -12.93 7.78
N GLY A 165 -20.90 -12.51 7.07
CA GLY A 165 -22.18 -12.14 7.69
C GLY A 165 -22.13 -10.81 8.43
N MET A 166 -21.23 -9.91 8.03
CA MET A 166 -21.14 -8.57 8.59
C MET A 166 -22.15 -7.61 7.90
N GLU A 167 -22.62 -6.63 8.64
CA GLU A 167 -23.23 -5.44 8.07
C GLU A 167 -22.14 -4.54 7.50
N VAL A 168 -22.40 -3.92 6.34
CA VAL A 168 -21.42 -3.06 5.68
C VAL A 168 -22.01 -1.69 5.44
N ILE A 169 -21.32 -0.66 5.94
CA ILE A 169 -21.55 0.75 5.63
C ILE A 169 -20.27 1.32 4.97
N ALA A 170 -20.44 2.32 4.13
CA ALA A 170 -19.30 2.88 3.40
C ALA A 170 -19.33 4.41 3.32
N ASN A 171 -18.16 4.99 3.08
CA ASN A 171 -18.02 6.39 2.72
C ASN A 171 -17.12 6.51 1.48
N ASP A 172 -17.62 7.21 0.48
CA ASP A 172 -16.89 7.50 -0.76
C ASP A 172 -17.42 8.83 -1.31
N PRO A 173 -16.57 9.75 -1.80
CA PRO A 173 -17.04 10.98 -2.45
C PRO A 173 -17.81 10.72 -3.75
N PHE A 174 -17.63 9.52 -4.36
CA PHE A 174 -18.32 9.10 -5.57
C PHE A 174 -19.08 7.78 -5.35
N PRO A 175 -20.22 7.81 -4.62
CA PRO A 175 -20.99 6.61 -4.33
C PRO A 175 -21.44 5.91 -5.60
N ALA A 176 -21.29 4.58 -5.66
CA ALA A 176 -21.73 3.80 -6.82
C ALA A 176 -23.24 3.54 -6.74
N GLU A 177 -24.01 4.20 -7.58
CA GLU A 177 -25.47 3.99 -7.68
C GLU A 177 -25.80 2.53 -8.00
N GLY A 178 -26.84 2.01 -7.37
CA GLY A 178 -27.31 0.63 -7.59
C GLY A 178 -26.40 -0.47 -7.05
N SER A 179 -25.34 -0.14 -6.32
CA SER A 179 -24.39 -1.12 -5.78
C SER A 179 -24.90 -1.92 -4.58
N GLY A 180 -26.02 -1.52 -3.96
CA GLY A 180 -26.52 -2.12 -2.73
C GLY A 180 -25.58 -1.90 -1.52
N ILE A 181 -24.74 -0.88 -1.58
CA ILE A 181 -23.87 -0.45 -0.47
C ILE A 181 -24.60 0.69 0.27
N ASP A 182 -24.66 0.61 1.60
CA ASP A 182 -25.21 1.65 2.45
C ASP A 182 -24.15 2.74 2.65
N TYR A 183 -24.30 3.87 1.94
CA TYR A 183 -23.39 5.00 2.04
C TYR A 183 -23.83 5.98 3.13
N VAL A 184 -22.91 6.28 4.03
CA VAL A 184 -23.13 7.16 5.19
C VAL A 184 -22.08 8.27 5.28
N SER A 185 -22.30 9.25 6.14
CA SER A 185 -21.29 10.26 6.47
C SER A 185 -20.08 9.64 7.17
N ARG A 186 -18.90 10.28 7.09
CA ARG A 186 -17.68 9.81 7.79
C ARG A 186 -17.92 9.66 9.29
N GLU A 187 -18.57 10.65 9.92
CA GLU A 187 -18.84 10.61 11.36
C GLU A 187 -19.77 9.46 11.74
N GLU A 188 -20.80 9.21 10.94
CA GLU A 188 -21.71 8.10 11.16
C GLU A 188 -20.98 6.76 11.02
N LEU A 189 -20.12 6.63 10.00
CA LEU A 189 -19.27 5.46 9.81
C LEU A 189 -18.40 5.22 11.04
N PHE A 190 -17.72 6.24 11.57
CA PHE A 190 -16.88 6.12 12.77
C PHE A 190 -17.67 5.65 13.98
N ARG A 191 -18.87 6.18 14.23
CA ARG A 191 -19.69 5.82 15.38
C ARG A 191 -20.27 4.41 15.31
N ARG A 192 -20.62 3.94 14.10
CA ARG A 192 -21.34 2.66 13.94
C ARG A 192 -20.42 1.47 13.75
N SER A 193 -19.20 1.65 13.27
CA SER A 193 -18.32 0.58 12.87
C SER A 193 -17.68 -0.16 14.05
N ASP A 194 -17.61 -1.47 13.96
CA ASP A 194 -16.78 -2.34 14.80
C ASP A 194 -15.41 -2.57 14.16
N ILE A 195 -15.35 -2.49 12.82
CA ILE A 195 -14.12 -2.54 12.02
C ILE A 195 -14.16 -1.40 11.02
N ILE A 196 -13.04 -0.67 10.87
CA ILE A 196 -12.88 0.38 9.86
C ILE A 196 -11.71 -0.01 8.96
N SER A 197 -11.95 -0.09 7.64
CA SER A 197 -10.93 -0.42 6.66
C SER A 197 -10.77 0.69 5.62
N LEU A 198 -9.51 1.10 5.38
CA LEU A 198 -9.16 2.21 4.51
C LEU A 198 -8.74 1.69 3.14
N HIS A 199 -9.47 2.11 2.09
CA HIS A 199 -9.24 1.76 0.69
C HIS A 199 -9.31 2.99 -0.24
N CYS A 200 -9.16 4.19 0.33
CA CYS A 200 -9.12 5.44 -0.41
C CYS A 200 -7.67 5.85 -0.78
N PRO A 201 -7.46 6.67 -1.81
CA PRO A 201 -6.17 7.27 -2.11
C PRO A 201 -5.80 8.32 -1.05
N LEU A 202 -4.51 8.64 -0.95
CA LEU A 202 -4.02 9.78 -0.18
C LEU A 202 -4.14 11.05 -1.03
N THR A 203 -4.97 11.96 -0.58
CA THR A 203 -5.18 13.31 -1.12
C THR A 203 -5.14 14.32 0.03
N GLU A 204 -5.25 15.61 -0.23
CA GLU A 204 -5.37 16.61 0.83
C GLU A 204 -6.60 16.36 1.71
N ASP A 205 -7.75 15.97 1.11
CA ASP A 205 -9.00 15.69 1.84
C ASP A 205 -8.98 14.39 2.65
N THR A 206 -8.13 13.43 2.30
CA THR A 206 -8.03 12.13 2.99
C THR A 206 -6.80 12.04 3.88
N ARG A 207 -5.88 13.01 3.81
CA ARG A 207 -4.76 13.09 4.73
C ARG A 207 -5.27 13.19 6.17
N TYR A 208 -4.78 12.28 7.01
CA TYR A 208 -5.22 12.17 8.42
C TYR A 208 -6.74 12.08 8.56
N ILE A 209 -7.39 11.35 7.64
CA ILE A 209 -8.81 11.06 7.76
C ILE A 209 -9.14 10.34 9.09
N ILE A 210 -8.18 9.55 9.60
CA ILE A 210 -8.16 9.01 10.96
C ILE A 210 -7.25 9.90 11.80
N ASN A 211 -7.83 10.85 12.46
CA ASN A 211 -7.18 11.80 13.37
C ASN A 211 -7.81 11.72 14.76
N GLU A 212 -7.40 12.57 15.69
CA GLU A 212 -7.90 12.61 17.06
C GLU A 212 -9.43 12.73 17.13
N HIS A 213 -10.04 13.58 16.28
CA HIS A 213 -11.48 13.72 16.24
C HIS A 213 -12.17 12.43 15.76
N ALA A 214 -11.69 11.83 14.68
CA ALA A 214 -12.23 10.56 14.17
C ALA A 214 -12.15 9.45 15.24
N LEU A 215 -10.98 9.34 15.90
CA LEU A 215 -10.75 8.36 16.97
C LEU A 215 -11.67 8.57 18.18
N SER A 216 -12.02 9.83 18.51
CA SER A 216 -12.94 10.15 19.61
C SER A 216 -14.40 9.73 19.35
N LEU A 217 -14.77 9.50 18.09
CA LEU A 217 -16.12 9.06 17.69
C LEU A 217 -16.27 7.54 17.66
N MET A 218 -15.17 6.79 17.67
CA MET A 218 -15.17 5.33 17.52
C MET A 218 -15.61 4.61 18.78
N LYS A 219 -16.07 3.38 18.61
CA LYS A 219 -16.35 2.47 19.73
C LYS A 219 -15.03 2.01 20.39
N PRO A 220 -15.01 1.74 21.71
CA PRO A 220 -13.80 1.32 22.42
C PRO A 220 -13.16 0.03 21.91
N ASP A 221 -13.93 -0.84 21.26
CA ASP A 221 -13.43 -2.11 20.68
C ASP A 221 -13.19 -2.05 19.17
N THR A 222 -13.29 -0.86 18.55
CA THR A 222 -13.12 -0.70 17.10
C THR A 222 -11.70 -1.14 16.67
N LEU A 223 -11.62 -1.95 15.62
CA LEU A 223 -10.38 -2.30 14.95
C LEU A 223 -10.23 -1.43 13.68
N ILE A 224 -9.06 -0.81 13.52
CA ILE A 224 -8.72 -0.04 12.32
C ILE A 224 -7.77 -0.85 11.45
N VAL A 225 -8.02 -0.88 10.14
CA VAL A 225 -7.14 -1.56 9.17
C VAL A 225 -6.74 -0.60 8.06
N ASN A 226 -5.45 -0.49 7.82
CA ASN A 226 -4.91 0.34 6.74
C ASN A 226 -3.94 -0.46 5.86
N THR A 227 -4.39 -0.77 4.65
CA THR A 227 -3.59 -1.38 3.58
C THR A 227 -3.46 -0.44 2.38
N SER A 228 -3.64 0.87 2.60
CA SER A 228 -3.69 1.87 1.53
C SER A 228 -2.48 2.80 1.55
N ARG A 229 -2.49 3.85 2.37
CA ARG A 229 -1.37 4.80 2.55
C ARG A 229 -1.22 5.18 4.01
N GLY A 230 0.02 5.26 4.52
CA GLY A 230 0.30 5.56 5.92
C GLY A 230 -0.31 6.87 6.40
N LYS A 231 -0.12 7.95 5.63
CA LYS A 231 -0.63 9.30 5.96
C LYS A 231 -2.16 9.46 5.92
N LEU A 232 -2.92 8.40 5.73
CA LEU A 232 -4.36 8.39 6.01
C LEU A 232 -4.65 8.37 7.52
N ILE A 233 -3.70 7.92 8.33
CA ILE A 233 -3.80 7.88 9.79
C ILE A 233 -2.76 8.82 10.38
N ASP A 234 -3.15 9.64 11.33
CA ASP A 234 -2.25 10.34 12.24
C ASP A 234 -1.72 9.33 13.26
N SER A 235 -0.45 8.96 13.11
CA SER A 235 0.17 7.87 13.89
C SER A 235 0.32 8.23 15.36
N GLU A 236 0.53 9.50 15.71
CA GLU A 236 0.61 9.95 17.10
C GLU A 236 -0.77 9.91 17.76
N ALA A 237 -1.81 10.40 17.08
CA ALA A 237 -3.19 10.31 17.55
C ALA A 237 -3.62 8.86 17.75
N LEU A 238 -3.27 7.97 16.80
CA LEU A 238 -3.52 6.53 16.90
C LEU A 238 -2.84 5.93 18.14
N LEU A 239 -1.56 6.21 18.35
CA LEU A 239 -0.79 5.70 19.49
C LEU A 239 -1.42 6.16 20.81
N ASN A 240 -1.84 7.42 20.91
CA ASN A 240 -2.51 7.97 22.09
C ASN A 240 -3.85 7.26 22.33
N ALA A 241 -4.67 7.09 21.29
CA ALA A 241 -5.95 6.38 21.42
C ALA A 241 -5.80 4.93 21.88
N LEU A 242 -4.77 4.25 21.41
CA LEU A 242 -4.43 2.87 21.84
C LEU A 242 -3.98 2.84 23.30
N ASN A 243 -3.14 3.79 23.73
CA ASN A 243 -2.65 3.91 25.11
C ASN A 243 -3.80 4.18 26.09
N GLU A 244 -4.73 5.00 25.70
CA GLU A 244 -5.91 5.37 26.48
C GLU A 244 -7.06 4.36 26.37
N LYS A 245 -6.87 3.30 25.58
CA LYS A 245 -7.89 2.25 25.32
C LYS A 245 -9.19 2.80 24.73
N ARG A 246 -9.09 3.85 23.92
CA ARG A 246 -10.25 4.45 23.22
C ARG A 246 -10.64 3.65 21.98
N ILE A 247 -9.76 2.78 21.48
CA ILE A 247 -10.01 1.83 20.39
C ILE A 247 -9.45 0.46 20.73
N GLY A 248 -9.96 -0.59 20.07
CA GLY A 248 -9.59 -1.98 20.32
C GLY A 248 -8.22 -2.36 19.77
N GLY A 249 -7.82 -1.83 18.62
CA GLY A 249 -6.54 -2.13 18.00
C GLY A 249 -6.38 -1.61 16.59
N ALA A 250 -5.18 -1.81 16.03
CA ALA A 250 -4.87 -1.40 14.67
C ALA A 250 -4.07 -2.47 13.92
N ALA A 251 -4.36 -2.65 12.62
CA ALA A 251 -3.64 -3.50 11.69
C ALA A 251 -3.16 -2.65 10.52
N LEU A 252 -1.86 -2.48 10.40
CA LEU A 252 -1.22 -1.52 9.52
C LEU A 252 -0.27 -2.24 8.57
N ASP A 253 -0.59 -2.28 7.28
CA ASP A 253 0.34 -2.73 6.24
C ASP A 253 1.21 -1.58 5.73
N VAL A 254 0.82 -0.35 6.05
CA VAL A 254 1.47 0.90 5.65
C VAL A 254 1.67 1.81 6.85
N TYR A 255 2.70 2.66 6.79
CA TYR A 255 3.05 3.61 7.84
C TYR A 255 3.36 4.99 7.25
N GLU A 256 3.29 6.06 8.07
CA GLU A 256 3.52 7.44 7.58
C GLU A 256 4.90 7.66 6.99
N GLU A 257 5.93 7.16 7.67
CA GLU A 257 7.33 7.36 7.31
C GLU A 257 7.98 6.01 6.94
N GLU A 258 7.42 5.34 5.91
CA GLU A 258 7.91 4.05 5.42
C GLU A 258 9.32 4.13 4.82
N THR A 259 9.71 5.31 4.32
CA THR A 259 10.95 5.50 3.57
C THR A 259 12.17 5.14 4.41
N GLY A 260 12.96 4.18 3.93
CA GLY A 260 14.17 3.71 4.62
C GLY A 260 13.92 2.64 5.69
N LEU A 261 12.66 2.33 5.99
CA LEU A 261 12.27 1.31 6.97
C LEU A 261 11.67 0.08 6.29
N PHE A 262 10.64 0.25 5.49
CA PHE A 262 9.94 -0.85 4.85
C PHE A 262 10.74 -1.42 3.66
N PHE A 263 10.57 -2.71 3.39
CA PHE A 263 11.29 -3.53 2.40
C PHE A 263 12.79 -3.72 2.68
N GLU A 264 13.29 -3.29 3.84
CA GLU A 264 14.68 -3.43 4.25
C GLU A 264 14.79 -4.28 5.52
N ASP A 265 15.91 -4.99 5.67
CA ASP A 265 16.26 -5.65 6.92
C ASP A 265 16.93 -4.64 7.86
N ASN A 266 16.22 -4.25 8.88
CA ASN A 266 16.68 -3.34 9.92
C ASN A 266 16.88 -4.06 11.28
N SER A 267 16.91 -5.40 11.30
CA SER A 267 16.99 -6.19 12.54
C SER A 267 18.25 -5.91 13.35
N ASP A 268 19.35 -5.55 12.69
CA ASP A 268 20.63 -5.21 13.31
C ASP A 268 20.87 -3.69 13.45
N ARG A 269 19.81 -2.87 13.27
CA ARG A 269 19.91 -1.41 13.32
C ARG A 269 19.02 -0.83 14.41
N ILE A 270 19.40 0.34 14.91
CA ILE A 270 18.53 1.11 15.81
C ILE A 270 17.48 1.82 14.94
N VAL A 271 16.21 1.48 15.17
CA VAL A 271 15.09 2.21 14.60
C VAL A 271 14.85 3.45 15.44
N THR A 272 15.08 4.63 14.86
CA THR A 272 14.98 5.92 15.57
C THR A 272 13.57 6.49 15.58
N ASP A 273 12.64 5.91 14.82
CA ASP A 273 11.22 6.28 14.84
C ASP A 273 10.57 5.75 16.13
N GLU A 274 10.38 6.65 17.09
CA GLU A 274 9.80 6.30 18.40
C GLU A 274 8.33 5.88 18.28
N THR A 275 7.56 6.55 17.43
CA THR A 275 6.13 6.24 17.25
C THR A 275 5.95 4.85 16.65
N LEU A 276 6.73 4.51 15.61
CA LEU A 276 6.71 3.17 15.03
C LEU A 276 7.14 2.11 16.04
N SER A 277 8.22 2.36 16.78
CA SER A 277 8.75 1.42 17.79
C SER A 277 7.72 1.15 18.89
N LEU A 278 6.99 2.18 19.32
CA LEU A 278 5.91 2.05 20.29
C LEU A 278 4.71 1.30 19.69
N LEU A 279 4.29 1.59 18.46
CA LEU A 279 3.21 0.87 17.79
C LEU A 279 3.53 -0.62 17.63
N VAL A 280 4.74 -0.98 17.17
CA VAL A 280 5.20 -2.37 17.04
C VAL A 280 5.17 -3.11 18.39
N SER A 281 5.48 -2.41 19.48
CA SER A 281 5.48 -3.00 20.82
C SER A 281 4.09 -3.28 21.40
N ARG A 282 3.02 -2.68 20.85
CA ARG A 282 1.67 -2.80 21.41
C ARG A 282 1.06 -4.17 21.11
N PRO A 283 0.46 -4.83 22.11
CA PRO A 283 -0.10 -6.17 21.94
C PRO A 283 -1.38 -6.22 21.09
N ASN A 284 -1.99 -5.08 20.83
CA ASN A 284 -3.19 -4.89 20.01
C ASN A 284 -2.90 -4.11 18.72
N VAL A 285 -1.64 -4.11 18.28
CA VAL A 285 -1.22 -3.59 16.98
C VAL A 285 -0.55 -4.71 16.18
N LEU A 286 -0.87 -4.79 14.91
CA LEU A 286 -0.25 -5.68 13.94
C LEU A 286 0.31 -4.82 12.81
N ILE A 287 1.61 -4.94 12.54
CA ILE A 287 2.26 -4.24 11.43
C ILE A 287 2.82 -5.26 10.46
N THR A 288 2.61 -5.04 9.17
CA THR A 288 3.25 -5.74 8.05
C THR A 288 3.92 -4.72 7.13
N SER A 289 4.88 -5.15 6.33
CA SER A 289 5.78 -4.23 5.63
C SER A 289 5.33 -3.93 4.20
N HIS A 290 4.16 -3.33 4.03
CA HIS A 290 3.56 -2.93 2.74
C HIS A 290 3.52 -4.11 1.76
N GLN A 291 3.06 -5.26 2.25
CA GLN A 291 3.06 -6.53 1.51
C GLN A 291 1.67 -6.98 1.04
N ALA A 292 0.62 -6.18 1.24
CA ALA A 292 -0.74 -6.56 0.86
C ALA A 292 -0.90 -6.92 -0.62
N PHE A 293 -0.02 -6.43 -1.49
CA PHE A 293 0.00 -6.76 -2.91
C PHE A 293 0.69 -8.09 -3.23
N LEU A 294 1.47 -8.67 -2.32
CA LEU A 294 2.45 -9.72 -2.59
C LEU A 294 1.78 -11.10 -2.80
N THR A 295 1.11 -11.26 -3.94
CA THR A 295 0.54 -12.53 -4.40
C THR A 295 1.07 -12.88 -5.79
N ARG A 296 0.99 -14.16 -6.17
CA ARG A 296 1.44 -14.64 -7.49
C ARG A 296 0.72 -13.93 -8.63
N GLU A 297 -0.56 -13.73 -8.48
CA GLU A 297 -1.45 -13.09 -9.46
C GLU A 297 -1.10 -11.60 -9.61
N ALA A 298 -0.87 -10.91 -8.50
CA ALA A 298 -0.49 -9.51 -8.52
C ALA A 298 0.90 -9.30 -9.13
N LEU A 299 1.90 -10.08 -8.70
CA LEU A 299 3.27 -9.98 -9.23
C LEU A 299 3.33 -10.28 -10.73
N ARG A 300 2.57 -11.29 -11.18
CA ARG A 300 2.44 -11.58 -12.60
C ARG A 300 1.82 -10.40 -13.37
N SER A 301 0.70 -9.87 -12.90
CA SER A 301 0.02 -8.73 -13.52
C SER A 301 0.89 -7.47 -13.55
N ILE A 302 1.67 -7.23 -12.48
CA ILE A 302 2.64 -6.13 -12.42
C ILE A 302 3.69 -6.29 -13.53
N ALA A 303 4.29 -7.46 -13.63
CA ALA A 303 5.32 -7.71 -14.65
C ALA A 303 4.76 -7.62 -16.07
N GLU A 304 3.61 -8.24 -16.35
CA GLU A 304 2.94 -8.17 -17.66
C GLU A 304 2.62 -6.72 -18.06
N THR A 305 2.04 -5.94 -17.14
CA THR A 305 1.66 -4.54 -17.42
C THR A 305 2.89 -3.65 -17.64
N THR A 306 3.93 -3.82 -16.84
CA THR A 306 5.17 -3.05 -16.96
C THR A 306 5.89 -3.36 -18.26
N LEU A 307 6.07 -4.65 -18.60
CA LEU A 307 6.70 -5.07 -19.85
C LEU A 307 5.89 -4.64 -21.07
N GLN A 308 4.55 -4.71 -21.00
CA GLN A 308 3.68 -4.21 -22.07
C GLN A 308 3.85 -2.70 -22.28
N SER A 309 3.89 -1.91 -21.20
CA SER A 309 4.09 -0.45 -21.28
C SER A 309 5.45 -0.08 -21.86
N LEU A 310 6.52 -0.82 -21.50
CA LEU A 310 7.83 -0.68 -22.13
C LEU A 310 7.77 -1.03 -23.63
N GLY A 311 7.11 -2.14 -24.00
CA GLY A 311 6.94 -2.55 -25.38
C GLY A 311 6.15 -1.54 -26.22
N ASP A 312 5.12 -0.93 -25.65
CA ASP A 312 4.33 0.11 -26.31
C ASP A 312 5.17 1.37 -26.53
N PHE A 313 5.98 1.76 -25.54
CA PHE A 313 6.89 2.89 -25.65
C PHE A 313 7.90 2.72 -26.78
N PHE A 314 8.67 1.63 -26.78
CA PHE A 314 9.70 1.40 -27.78
C PHE A 314 9.14 1.15 -29.20
N ALA A 315 7.90 0.71 -29.30
CA ALA A 315 7.18 0.58 -30.58
C ALA A 315 6.48 1.88 -31.04
N GLY A 316 6.59 2.98 -30.28
CA GLY A 316 5.92 4.26 -30.59
C GLY A 316 4.39 4.19 -30.50
N ARG A 317 3.85 3.22 -29.74
CA ARG A 317 2.39 3.06 -29.54
C ARG A 317 1.90 3.97 -28.41
N GLU A 318 0.60 4.14 -28.33
CA GLU A 318 -0.04 4.88 -27.24
C GLU A 318 0.21 4.21 -25.89
N LEU A 319 0.59 5.01 -24.88
CA LEU A 319 0.82 4.53 -23.52
C LEU A 319 -0.47 4.60 -22.70
N LYS A 320 -1.17 3.49 -22.63
CA LYS A 320 -2.47 3.35 -21.94
C LYS A 320 -2.43 3.80 -20.46
N TYR A 321 -1.30 3.64 -19.79
CA TYR A 321 -1.17 3.90 -18.35
C TYR A 321 -0.19 5.03 -18.06
N GLU A 322 -0.05 5.96 -19.02
CA GLU A 322 0.76 7.16 -18.84
C GLU A 322 0.14 8.08 -17.79
N ILE A 323 1.01 8.63 -16.95
CA ILE A 323 0.66 9.65 -15.98
C ILE A 323 1.21 10.97 -16.52
N ARG A 324 0.35 11.95 -16.63
CA ARG A 324 0.72 13.30 -17.09
C ARG A 324 0.51 14.28 -15.97
N TRP A 325 1.42 15.25 -15.88
CA TRP A 325 1.20 16.39 -15.01
C TRP A 325 0.06 17.25 -15.59
N ASP A 326 -0.96 17.48 -14.78
CA ASP A 326 -2.02 18.44 -15.10
C ASP A 326 -1.71 19.77 -14.38
N LYS A 327 -1.82 20.88 -15.12
CA LYS A 327 -1.61 22.23 -14.56
C LYS A 327 -2.71 22.65 -13.58
N ASN A 328 -3.81 21.90 -13.54
CA ASN A 328 -5.00 22.22 -12.75
C ASN A 328 -5.14 21.32 -11.48
N GLU A 329 -4.21 20.40 -11.24
CA GLU A 329 -4.01 19.69 -9.99
C GLU A 329 -2.82 20.31 -9.22
#